data_090366777d77b3bf9da479a2eb84fc99
#
_entry.id   090366777d77b3bf9da479a2eb84fc99
#
_cell.length_a   1.000
_cell.length_b   1.000
_cell.length_c   1.000
_cell.angle_alpha   90.00
_cell.angle_beta   90.00
_cell.angle_gamma   90.00
#
_symmetry.space_group_name_H-M   'P 1'
#
loop_
_entity.id
_entity.type
_entity.pdbx_description
1 polymer ?
#
loop_
_entity_poly.entity_id
_entity_poly.type
_entity_poly.pdbx_seq_one_letter_code
_entity_poly.pdbx_strand_id
1 'polypeptide(L)'
;MLYRLLRPDENIENGLMATDPLSDTTVFQHVCKKTDSTLKSKFISTCGSLQAVLAFKGDIPNPIIVKIWEKNLPVVRIDLRTKENRNKYCTDANNFFHDEAMLFQLVLLVGYVPETHVELYTPSGLLE
;
A
#
# COMPACT_ATOMS: atom_id res chain seq x y z
N MET A 1 8.52 -6.34 6.78
CA MET A 1 8.08 -6.69 5.42
C MET A 1 6.69 -6.17 5.16
N LEU A 2 6.49 -5.56 3.99
CA LEU A 2 5.17 -5.07 3.58
C LEU A 2 4.68 -5.87 2.39
N TYR A 3 3.37 -5.83 2.15
CA TYR A 3 2.72 -6.53 1.04
C TYR A 3 1.90 -5.56 0.22
N ARG A 4 1.87 -5.77 -1.09
CA ARG A 4 1.09 -4.94 -2.00
C ARG A 4 0.37 -5.77 -3.04
N LEU A 5 -0.89 -5.42 -3.27
CA LEU A 5 -1.66 -5.92 -4.40
C LEU A 5 -1.32 -5.05 -5.61
N LEU A 6 -0.80 -5.66 -6.67
CA LEU A 6 -0.43 -4.92 -7.88
C LEU A 6 -1.66 -4.50 -8.68
N ARG A 7 -1.60 -3.31 -9.26
CA ARG A 7 -2.53 -2.92 -10.32
C ARG A 7 -2.14 -3.64 -11.61
N PRO A 8 -3.08 -3.82 -12.55
CA PRO A 8 -2.79 -4.49 -13.83
C PRO A 8 -1.69 -3.82 -14.65
N ASP A 9 -1.48 -2.50 -14.46
CA ASP A 9 -0.49 -1.73 -15.20
C ASP A 9 0.91 -1.74 -14.57
N GLU A 10 1.08 -2.37 -13.42
CA GLU A 10 2.36 -2.39 -12.72
C GLU A 10 3.22 -3.56 -13.18
N ASN A 11 4.53 -3.28 -13.37
CA ASN A 11 5.53 -4.29 -13.69
C ASN A 11 6.67 -4.16 -12.69
N ILE A 12 6.85 -5.20 -11.85
CA ILE A 12 7.83 -5.15 -10.75
C ILE A 12 9.28 -5.06 -11.23
N GLU A 13 9.56 -5.40 -12.48
CA GLU A 13 10.91 -5.25 -13.03
C GLU A 13 11.36 -3.80 -13.04
N ASN A 14 10.41 -2.87 -13.03
CA ASN A 14 10.68 -1.43 -13.01
C ASN A 14 10.51 -0.83 -11.61
N GLY A 15 10.33 -1.67 -10.58
CA GLY A 15 9.99 -1.20 -9.25
C GLY A 15 8.53 -0.81 -9.16
N LEU A 16 8.18 -0.07 -8.11
CA LEU A 16 6.82 0.42 -7.91
C LEU A 16 6.83 1.94 -7.96
N MET A 17 5.92 2.52 -8.72
CA MET A 17 5.82 3.97 -8.83
C MET A 17 4.41 4.44 -8.48
N ALA A 18 4.33 5.52 -7.71
CA ALA A 18 3.06 6.19 -7.45
C ALA A 18 2.47 6.69 -8.78
N THR A 19 1.14 6.80 -8.84
CA THR A 19 0.48 7.26 -10.07
C THR A 19 0.88 8.67 -10.47
N ASP A 20 1.23 9.51 -9.49
CA ASP A 20 1.79 10.83 -9.74
C ASP A 20 2.72 11.23 -8.58
N PRO A 21 4.03 10.94 -8.68
CA PRO A 21 4.97 11.23 -7.60
C PRO A 21 5.08 12.71 -7.22
N LEU A 22 4.66 13.60 -8.10
CA LEU A 22 4.72 15.05 -7.87
C LEU A 22 3.39 15.63 -7.39
N SER A 23 2.38 14.78 -7.18
CA SER A 23 1.07 15.22 -6.71
C SER A 23 1.14 15.77 -5.29
N ASP A 24 0.26 16.71 -4.98
CA ASP A 24 0.08 17.23 -3.61
C ASP A 24 -1.02 16.51 -2.84
N THR A 25 -1.38 15.30 -3.29
CA THR A 25 -2.37 14.45 -2.61
C THR A 25 -2.05 14.30 -1.13
N THR A 26 -3.05 14.50 -0.29
CA THR A 26 -2.88 14.29 1.15
C THR A 26 -3.05 12.80 1.49
N VAL A 27 -2.50 12.42 2.64
CA VAL A 27 -2.69 11.05 3.16
C VAL A 27 -4.18 10.74 3.29
N PHE A 28 -4.95 11.67 3.83
CA PHE A 28 -6.39 11.50 4.01
C PHE A 28 -7.09 11.24 2.66
N GLN A 29 -6.80 12.04 1.64
CA GLN A 29 -7.39 11.87 0.33
C GLN A 29 -7.05 10.51 -0.28
N HIS A 30 -5.79 10.10 -0.17
CA HIS A 30 -5.34 8.84 -0.72
C HIS A 30 -6.10 7.65 -0.10
N VAL A 31 -6.23 7.63 1.22
CA VAL A 31 -6.88 6.51 1.91
C VAL A 31 -8.38 6.50 1.66
N CYS A 32 -9.02 7.66 1.73
CA CYS A 32 -10.49 7.74 1.62
C CYS A 32 -11.00 7.64 0.19
N LYS A 33 -10.16 7.91 -0.81
CA LYS A 33 -10.54 7.89 -2.23
C LYS A 33 -9.76 6.86 -3.04
N LYS A 34 -9.25 5.84 -2.39
CA LYS A 34 -8.40 4.83 -3.06
C LYS A 34 -9.09 4.10 -4.20
N THR A 35 -10.42 4.06 -4.21
CA THR A 35 -11.20 3.41 -5.27
C THR A 35 -11.52 4.36 -6.44
N ASP A 36 -11.19 5.64 -6.30
CA ASP A 36 -11.38 6.61 -7.36
C ASP A 36 -10.25 6.48 -8.38
N SER A 37 -10.56 5.91 -9.54
CA SER A 37 -9.59 5.67 -10.60
C SER A 37 -9.02 6.96 -11.21
N THR A 38 -9.66 8.09 -10.96
CA THR A 38 -9.19 9.39 -11.47
C THR A 38 -8.18 10.06 -10.53
N LEU A 39 -8.08 9.58 -9.28
CA LEU A 39 -7.15 10.15 -8.31
C LEU A 39 -5.71 9.84 -8.69
N LYS A 40 -4.90 10.88 -8.85
CA LYS A 40 -3.46 10.76 -9.04
C LYS A 40 -2.80 11.03 -7.70
N SER A 41 -1.96 10.11 -7.24
CA SER A 41 -1.40 10.17 -5.89
C SER A 41 0.10 9.95 -5.89
N LYS A 42 0.78 10.61 -4.94
CA LYS A 42 2.20 10.40 -4.70
C LYS A 42 2.47 9.20 -3.78
N PHE A 43 1.43 8.57 -3.26
CA PHE A 43 1.57 7.47 -2.31
C PHE A 43 1.35 6.11 -2.97
N ILE A 44 2.08 5.13 -2.46
CA ILE A 44 1.93 3.72 -2.84
C ILE A 44 1.37 3.00 -1.63
N SER A 45 0.18 2.42 -1.75
CA SER A 45 -0.46 1.70 -0.65
C SER A 45 0.17 0.33 -0.45
N THR A 46 0.49 0.00 0.80
CA THR A 46 0.92 -1.33 1.19
C THR A 46 0.17 -1.78 2.43
N CYS A 47 0.20 -3.08 2.68
CA CYS A 47 -0.41 -3.68 3.87
C CYS A 47 0.68 -4.28 4.74
N GLY A 48 0.48 -4.22 6.06
CA GLY A 48 1.49 -4.66 7.03
C GLY A 48 1.61 -6.16 7.20
N SER A 49 0.69 -6.95 6.63
CA SER A 49 0.75 -8.41 6.73
C SER A 49 0.13 -9.04 5.49
N LEU A 50 0.45 -10.33 5.29
CA LEU A 50 -0.17 -11.12 4.22
C LEU A 50 -1.69 -11.19 4.42
N GLN A 51 -2.13 -11.40 5.66
CA GLN A 51 -3.55 -11.48 5.97
C GLN A 51 -4.27 -10.19 5.58
N ALA A 52 -3.65 -9.04 5.86
CA ALA A 52 -4.25 -7.76 5.53
C ALA A 52 -4.37 -7.54 4.02
N VAL A 53 -3.35 -7.89 3.24
CA VAL A 53 -3.42 -7.73 1.79
C VAL A 53 -4.41 -8.70 1.15
N LEU A 54 -4.57 -9.90 1.72
CA LEU A 54 -5.60 -10.83 1.25
C LEU A 54 -7.00 -10.29 1.50
N ALA A 55 -7.21 -9.63 2.64
CA ALA A 55 -8.48 -8.94 2.91
C ALA A 55 -8.67 -7.76 1.94
N PHE A 56 -7.60 -7.02 1.66
CA PHE A 56 -7.64 -5.87 0.76
C PHE A 56 -8.01 -6.26 -0.67
N LYS A 57 -7.54 -7.42 -1.15
CA LYS A 57 -7.83 -7.87 -2.50
C LYS A 57 -9.32 -8.23 -2.70
N GLY A 58 -10.02 -8.62 -1.63
CA GLY A 58 -11.42 -9.02 -1.73
C GLY A 58 -11.63 -10.10 -2.78
N ASP A 59 -12.52 -9.83 -3.72
CA ASP A 59 -12.91 -10.78 -4.77
C ASP A 59 -12.18 -10.57 -6.09
N ILE A 60 -11.07 -9.82 -6.08
CA ILE A 60 -10.30 -9.59 -7.31
C ILE A 60 -9.76 -10.94 -7.82
N PRO A 61 -10.08 -11.32 -9.07
CA PRO A 61 -9.59 -12.58 -9.63
C PRO A 61 -8.11 -12.49 -10.01
N ASN A 62 -7.39 -13.59 -9.82
CA ASN A 62 -5.98 -13.69 -10.21
C ASN A 62 -5.11 -12.55 -9.66
N PRO A 63 -5.19 -12.26 -8.35
CA PRO A 63 -4.43 -11.17 -7.78
C PRO A 63 -2.93 -11.47 -7.81
N ILE A 64 -2.14 -10.44 -8.09
CA ILE A 64 -0.69 -10.54 -8.00
C ILE A 64 -0.27 -9.75 -6.78
N ILE A 65 0.37 -10.44 -5.84
CA ILE A 65 0.82 -9.86 -4.58
C ILE A 65 2.34 -9.86 -4.57
N VAL A 66 2.94 -8.77 -4.13
CA VAL A 66 4.38 -8.66 -3.96
C VAL A 66 4.73 -8.38 -2.51
N LYS A 67 5.93 -8.78 -2.14
CA LYS A 67 6.56 -8.46 -0.86
C LYS A 67 7.49 -7.29 -1.06
N ILE A 68 7.53 -6.39 -0.10
CA ILE A 68 8.43 -5.25 -0.12
C ILE A 68 9.32 -5.34 1.11
N TRP A 69 10.63 -5.45 0.86
CA TRP A 69 11.63 -5.54 1.92
C TRP A 69 11.94 -4.15 2.46
N GLU A 70 11.71 -3.97 3.76
CA GLU A 70 11.82 -2.65 4.39
C GLU A 70 13.24 -2.29 4.77
N LYS A 71 14.12 -3.28 4.95
CA LYS A 71 15.49 -3.02 5.36
C LYS A 71 16.22 -2.16 4.33
N ASN A 72 16.70 -1.01 4.77
CA ASN A 72 17.40 -0.06 3.90
C ASN A 72 16.55 0.49 2.76
N LEU A 73 15.23 0.45 2.91
CA LEU A 73 14.31 1.00 1.90
C LEU A 73 14.48 2.52 1.84
N PRO A 74 14.90 3.08 0.68
CA PRO A 74 15.26 4.49 0.58
C PRO A 74 14.05 5.38 0.25
N VAL A 75 12.93 5.15 0.93
CA VAL A 75 11.71 5.94 0.70
C VAL A 75 11.06 6.29 2.03
N VAL A 76 10.33 7.39 2.04
CA VAL A 76 9.57 7.82 3.21
C VAL A 76 8.39 6.86 3.40
N ARG A 77 8.21 6.42 4.65
CA ARG A 77 7.07 5.58 5.04
C ARG A 77 6.14 6.35 5.94
N ILE A 78 4.86 6.21 5.70
CA ILE A 78 3.81 6.75 6.55
C ILE A 78 3.04 5.56 7.09
N ASP A 79 3.35 5.18 8.33
CA ASP A 79 2.81 3.98 8.96
C ASP A 79 1.52 4.32 9.69
N LEU A 80 0.40 3.89 9.12
CA LEU A 80 -0.93 4.19 9.66
C LEU A 80 -1.46 3.07 10.56
N ARG A 81 -0.60 2.13 10.97
CA ARG A 81 -1.03 1.03 11.85
C ARG A 81 -1.24 1.48 13.29
N THR A 82 -0.66 2.59 13.70
CA THR A 82 -0.83 3.11 15.06
C THR A 82 -1.85 4.23 15.09
N LYS A 83 -2.59 4.31 16.19
CA LYS A 83 -3.58 5.38 16.40
C LYS A 83 -2.91 6.75 16.40
N GLU A 84 -1.73 6.85 17.01
CA GLU A 84 -0.98 8.09 17.05
C GLU A 84 -0.70 8.64 15.66
N ASN A 85 -0.22 7.77 14.76
CA ASN A 85 0.09 8.19 13.39
C ASN A 85 -1.18 8.52 12.61
N ARG A 86 -2.25 7.75 12.78
CA ARG A 86 -3.52 8.06 12.11
C ARG A 86 -4.06 9.43 12.52
N ASN A 87 -3.94 9.76 13.81
CA ASN A 87 -4.46 11.05 14.32
C ASN A 87 -3.76 12.27 13.74
N LYS A 88 -2.56 12.11 13.20
CA LYS A 88 -1.86 13.21 12.52
C LYS A 88 -2.57 13.64 11.24
N TYR A 89 -3.36 12.75 10.65
CA TYR A 89 -3.99 12.98 9.35
C TYR A 89 -5.50 13.06 9.42
N CYS A 90 -6.09 12.60 10.52
CA CYS A 90 -7.52 12.67 10.74
C CYS A 90 -7.81 12.57 12.23
N THR A 91 -8.39 13.65 12.80
CA THR A 91 -8.70 13.71 14.23
C THR A 91 -10.05 13.10 14.57
N ASP A 92 -10.90 12.85 13.58
CA ASP A 92 -12.20 12.20 13.79
C ASP A 92 -12.01 10.70 13.88
N ALA A 93 -12.07 10.17 15.12
CA ALA A 93 -11.79 8.77 15.40
C ALA A 93 -12.81 7.80 14.77
N ASN A 94 -13.97 8.30 14.36
CA ASN A 94 -15.01 7.47 13.74
C ASN A 94 -15.00 7.59 12.22
N ASN A 95 -13.97 8.22 11.66
CA ASN A 95 -13.88 8.42 10.22
C ASN A 95 -13.50 7.12 9.51
N PHE A 96 -14.04 6.96 8.30
CA PHE A 96 -13.70 5.87 7.38
C PHE A 96 -12.18 5.69 7.23
N PHE A 97 -11.41 6.79 7.30
CA PHE A 97 -9.95 6.77 7.26
C PHE A 97 -9.35 5.81 8.28
N HIS A 98 -9.78 5.91 9.55
CA HIS A 98 -9.24 5.05 10.61
C HIS A 98 -9.60 3.59 10.39
N ASP A 99 -10.84 3.33 9.99
CA ASP A 99 -11.31 1.96 9.77
C ASP A 99 -10.52 1.28 8.65
N GLU A 100 -10.29 1.98 7.54
CA GLU A 100 -9.53 1.46 6.41
C GLU A 100 -8.07 1.22 6.80
N ALA A 101 -7.47 2.18 7.49
CA ALA A 101 -6.06 2.07 7.88
C ALA A 101 -5.83 0.90 8.84
N MET A 102 -6.78 0.66 9.75
CA MET A 102 -6.67 -0.44 10.70
C MET A 102 -6.93 -1.79 10.05
N LEU A 103 -8.00 -1.89 9.28
CA LEU A 103 -8.42 -3.15 8.67
C LEU A 103 -7.34 -3.71 7.74
N PHE A 104 -6.74 -2.86 6.96
CA PHE A 104 -5.73 -3.27 5.98
C PHE A 104 -4.30 -3.02 6.43
N GLN A 105 -4.11 -2.57 7.67
CA GLN A 105 -2.77 -2.32 8.23
C GLN A 105 -1.94 -1.46 7.28
N LEU A 106 -2.50 -0.32 6.89
CA LEU A 106 -1.92 0.50 5.81
C LEU A 106 -0.59 1.13 6.21
N VAL A 107 0.37 1.01 5.31
CA VAL A 107 1.63 1.73 5.32
C VAL A 107 1.78 2.34 3.94
N LEU A 108 1.89 3.66 3.87
CA LEU A 108 2.02 4.36 2.60
C LEU A 108 3.49 4.65 2.32
N LEU A 109 3.93 4.35 1.11
CA LEU A 109 5.27 4.68 0.65
C LEU A 109 5.18 5.84 -0.32
N VAL A 110 6.18 6.72 -0.30
CA VAL A 110 6.11 7.96 -1.07
C VAL A 110 6.96 7.83 -2.33
N GLY A 111 6.32 7.99 -3.48
CA GLY A 111 6.98 8.18 -4.76
C GLY A 111 7.34 6.90 -5.50
N TYR A 112 8.45 6.28 -5.16
CA TYR A 112 9.00 5.17 -5.93
C TYR A 112 9.69 4.15 -5.04
N VAL A 113 9.47 2.87 -5.30
CA VAL A 113 10.15 1.77 -4.62
C VAL A 113 11.05 1.05 -5.62
N PRO A 114 12.38 1.01 -5.38
CA PRO A 114 13.30 0.31 -6.28
C PRO A 114 12.97 -1.17 -6.43
N GLU A 115 13.21 -1.73 -7.61
CA GLU A 115 12.94 -3.13 -7.89
C GLU A 115 13.74 -4.08 -6.97
N THR A 116 14.87 -3.64 -6.46
CA THR A 116 15.70 -4.45 -5.54
C THR A 116 15.00 -4.75 -4.23
N HIS A 117 13.96 -3.99 -3.88
CA HIS A 117 13.18 -4.18 -2.67
C HIS A 117 11.85 -4.89 -2.90
N VAL A 118 11.56 -5.30 -4.14
CA VAL A 118 10.26 -5.87 -4.50
C VAL A 118 10.44 -7.31 -4.96
N GLU A 119 9.63 -8.21 -4.42
CA GLU A 119 9.69 -9.63 -4.75
C GLU A 119 8.27 -10.17 -4.92
N LEU A 120 8.07 -10.96 -5.96
CA LEU A 120 6.78 -11.60 -6.18
C LEU A 120 6.49 -12.57 -5.02
N TYR A 121 5.30 -12.47 -4.44
CA TYR A 121 4.86 -13.43 -3.44
C TYR A 121 4.32 -14.68 -4.12
N THR A 122 4.88 -15.82 -3.76
CA THR A 122 4.38 -17.13 -4.24
C THR A 122 4.11 -17.99 -3.01
N PRO A 123 2.89 -18.55 -2.90
CA PRO A 123 2.59 -19.47 -1.80
C PRO A 123 3.39 -20.75 -1.97
N SER A 124 4.50 -20.85 -1.25
CA SER A 124 5.49 -21.89 -1.49
C SER A 124 4.94 -23.31 -1.34
N GLY A 125 4.01 -23.51 -0.42
CA GLY A 125 3.45 -24.84 -0.20
C GLY A 125 2.56 -25.34 -1.32
N LEU A 126 2.17 -24.50 -2.24
CA LEU A 126 1.25 -24.86 -3.31
C LEU A 126 1.94 -25.40 -4.55
N LEU A 127 3.24 -25.30 -4.62
CA LEU A 127 4.02 -25.69 -5.80
C LEU A 127 4.65 -27.06 -5.68
N GLU A 128 4.60 -27.62 -4.50
CA GLU A 128 5.17 -28.94 -4.22
C GLU A 128 4.24 -30.11 -4.44
#